data_6cea83bf6e845fc703a6c03f9b158f37
#
_entry.id   6cea83bf6e845fc703a6c03f9b158f37
#
_cell.length_a   1.000
_cell.length_b   1.000
_cell.length_c   1.000
_cell.angle_alpha   90.00
_cell.angle_beta   90.00
_cell.angle_gamma   90.00
#
_symmetry.space_group_name_H-M   'P 1'
#
loop_
_entity.id
_entity.type
_entity.pdbx_description
1 polymer ?
#
loop_
_entity_poly.entity_id
_entity_poly.type
_entity_poly.pdbx_seq_one_letter_code
_entity_poly.pdbx_strand_id
1 'polypeptide(L)'
;MVTETAPLADEEDLVAVAGERETLEGFLEYHRRVLGGKLRGLSEDDARRRLVPSLTTLLGLVSHAAAVERNWFQHYLGGKPREEITGNARGDDPSWDVGADKTIADVVAEFDSACATSRQIAEARQARGARRHRPGADRRRDWRLT
;
A
#
# COMPACT_ATOMS: atom_id res chain seq x y z
N MET A 1 -23.67 25.98 -6.22
CA MET A 1 -23.76 24.74 -7.00
C MET A 1 -22.95 23.71 -6.26
N VAL A 2 -23.60 22.91 -5.41
CA VAL A 2 -22.95 21.88 -4.60
C VAL A 2 -22.80 20.67 -5.51
N THR A 3 -21.58 20.34 -5.88
CA THR A 3 -21.28 19.08 -6.57
C THR A 3 -21.49 17.95 -5.56
N GLU A 4 -22.58 17.26 -5.72
CA GLU A 4 -22.93 16.03 -5.02
C GLU A 4 -21.81 15.00 -5.22
N THR A 5 -21.10 14.73 -4.15
CA THR A 5 -20.11 13.64 -4.11
C THR A 5 -20.91 12.35 -4.11
N ALA A 6 -20.81 11.57 -5.17
CA ALA A 6 -21.45 10.26 -5.26
C ALA A 6 -21.11 9.41 -4.03
N PRO A 7 -22.06 8.64 -3.49
CA PRO A 7 -21.89 7.88 -2.27
C PRO A 7 -20.82 6.80 -2.46
N LEU A 8 -19.94 6.65 -1.45
CA LEU A 8 -18.89 5.64 -1.37
C LEU A 8 -19.42 4.19 -1.23
N ALA A 9 -20.76 4.03 -1.19
CA ALA A 9 -21.42 2.75 -0.94
C ALA A 9 -21.20 1.68 -2.04
N ASP A 10 -20.97 2.11 -3.29
CA ASP A 10 -20.89 1.16 -4.42
C ASP A 10 -19.57 0.35 -4.45
N GLU A 11 -18.51 0.81 -3.79
CA GLU A 11 -17.22 0.08 -3.77
C GLU A 11 -17.19 -0.99 -2.67
N GLU A 12 -17.86 -0.77 -1.55
CA GLU A 12 -17.97 -1.77 -0.47
C GLU A 12 -18.84 -2.96 -0.89
N ASP A 13 -19.90 -2.73 -1.65
CA ASP A 13 -20.78 -3.79 -2.16
C ASP A 13 -20.10 -4.67 -3.22
N LEU A 14 -19.21 -4.10 -4.04
CA LEU A 14 -18.42 -4.87 -5.02
C LEU A 14 -17.38 -5.78 -4.35
N VAL A 15 -16.84 -5.36 -3.21
CA VAL A 15 -15.86 -6.14 -2.43
C VAL A 15 -16.53 -7.31 -1.69
N ALA A 16 -17.80 -7.19 -1.30
CA ALA A 16 -18.52 -8.21 -0.53
C ALA A 16 -18.71 -9.55 -1.27
N VAL A 17 -18.63 -9.56 -2.60
CA VAL A 17 -18.78 -10.77 -3.45
C VAL A 17 -17.47 -11.22 -4.09
N ALA A 18 -16.38 -10.52 -3.82
CA ALA A 18 -15.06 -10.85 -4.34
C ALA A 18 -14.39 -11.99 -3.56
N GLY A 19 -13.39 -12.64 -4.15
CA GLY A 19 -12.53 -13.58 -3.44
C GLY A 19 -11.71 -12.90 -2.34
N GLU A 20 -11.20 -13.67 -1.36
CA GLU A 20 -10.45 -13.15 -0.21
C GLU A 20 -9.34 -12.16 -0.60
N ARG A 21 -8.54 -12.50 -1.60
CA ARG A 21 -7.46 -11.65 -2.07
C ARG A 21 -7.96 -10.34 -2.67
N GLU A 22 -8.97 -10.40 -3.53
CA GLU A 22 -9.56 -9.23 -4.17
C GLU A 22 -10.18 -8.29 -3.12
N THR A 23 -10.81 -8.87 -2.10
CA THR A 23 -11.34 -8.15 -0.94
C THR A 23 -10.23 -7.39 -0.22
N LEU A 24 -9.14 -8.07 0.14
CA LEU A 24 -8.01 -7.45 0.85
C LEU A 24 -7.31 -6.37 0.00
N GLU A 25 -7.11 -6.62 -1.28
CA GLU A 25 -6.53 -5.64 -2.21
C GLU A 25 -7.45 -4.42 -2.38
N GLY A 26 -8.76 -4.62 -2.50
CA GLY A 26 -9.75 -3.56 -2.60
C GLY A 26 -9.76 -2.66 -1.35
N PHE A 27 -9.75 -3.23 -0.16
CA PHE A 27 -9.65 -2.46 1.08
C PHE A 27 -8.34 -1.69 1.18
N LEU A 28 -7.22 -2.31 0.81
CA LEU A 28 -5.91 -1.66 0.85
C LEU A 28 -5.87 -0.46 -0.12
N GLU A 29 -6.36 -0.62 -1.34
CA GLU A 29 -6.43 0.46 -2.33
C GLU A 29 -7.35 1.61 -1.89
N TYR A 30 -8.49 1.27 -1.30
CA TYR A 30 -9.39 2.27 -0.72
C TYR A 30 -8.67 3.11 0.34
N HIS A 31 -8.01 2.48 1.30
CA HIS A 31 -7.28 3.19 2.37
C HIS A 31 -6.09 4.00 1.86
N ARG A 32 -5.36 3.50 0.87
CA ARG A 32 -4.28 4.25 0.22
C ARG A 32 -4.80 5.54 -0.41
N ARG A 33 -5.89 5.45 -1.15
CA ARG A 33 -6.53 6.61 -1.80
C ARG A 33 -7.06 7.62 -0.78
N VAL A 34 -7.76 7.15 0.26
CA VAL A 34 -8.27 8.00 1.32
C VAL A 34 -7.15 8.72 2.04
N LEU A 35 -6.09 8.00 2.43
CA LEU A 35 -4.98 8.56 3.18
C LEU A 35 -4.22 9.63 2.36
N GLY A 36 -3.82 9.32 1.14
CA GLY A 36 -3.17 10.29 0.25
C GLY A 36 -4.07 11.51 -0.05
N GLY A 37 -5.39 11.28 -0.13
CA GLY A 37 -6.36 12.35 -0.34
C GLY A 37 -6.52 13.31 0.84
N LYS A 38 -6.13 12.94 2.06
CA LYS A 38 -6.26 13.80 3.26
C LYS A 38 -5.35 15.04 3.23
N LEU A 39 -4.30 15.01 2.46
CA LEU A 39 -3.42 16.17 2.27
C LEU A 39 -3.91 17.11 1.17
N ARG A 40 -4.89 16.71 0.39
CA ARG A 40 -5.38 17.47 -0.77
C ARG A 40 -6.07 18.75 -0.33
N GLY A 41 -5.63 19.89 -0.87
CA GLY A 41 -6.20 21.20 -0.56
C GLY A 41 -5.75 21.82 0.78
N LEU A 42 -4.87 21.17 1.53
CA LEU A 42 -4.28 21.74 2.73
C LEU A 42 -3.11 22.69 2.38
N SER A 43 -2.94 23.72 3.23
CA SER A 43 -1.69 24.49 3.24
C SER A 43 -0.55 23.66 3.87
N GLU A 44 0.70 24.03 3.56
CA GLU A 44 1.87 23.38 4.18
C GLU A 44 1.82 23.50 5.72
N ASP A 45 1.38 24.65 6.23
CA ASP A 45 1.26 24.90 7.67
C ASP A 45 0.19 24.01 8.30
N ASP A 46 -0.97 23.84 7.66
CA ASP A 46 -2.04 23.00 8.17
C ASP A 46 -1.66 21.52 8.15
N ALA A 47 -0.97 21.04 7.12
CA ALA A 47 -0.49 19.67 7.03
C ALA A 47 0.54 19.32 8.12
N ARG A 48 1.29 20.32 8.60
CA ARG A 48 2.31 20.20 9.67
C ARG A 48 1.77 20.52 11.06
N ARG A 49 0.50 20.93 11.18
CA ARG A 49 -0.09 21.30 12.45
C ARG A 49 -0.23 20.09 13.37
N ARG A 50 0.26 20.22 14.60
CA ARG A 50 0.02 19.24 15.67
C ARG A 50 -1.33 19.48 16.31
N LEU A 51 -2.27 18.59 16.08
CA LEU A 51 -3.63 18.63 16.66
C LEU A 51 -3.78 17.72 17.88
N VAL A 52 -2.75 16.93 18.18
CA VAL A 52 -2.72 15.98 19.30
C VAL A 52 -1.37 16.12 20.04
N PRO A 53 -1.27 15.67 21.32
CA PRO A 53 -0.03 15.78 22.12
C PRO A 53 1.17 15.01 21.54
N SER A 54 0.95 14.03 20.65
CA SER A 54 2.00 13.27 19.98
C SER A 54 2.69 14.06 18.86
N LEU A 55 3.75 13.50 18.27
CA LEU A 55 4.43 14.05 17.10
C LEU A 55 3.61 13.94 15.81
N THR A 56 2.41 13.37 15.89
CA THR A 56 1.59 13.07 14.72
C THR A 56 1.05 14.36 14.06
N THR A 57 1.39 14.53 12.80
CA THR A 57 0.80 15.51 11.89
C THR A 57 0.18 14.77 10.70
N LEU A 58 -0.69 15.39 9.91
CA LEU A 58 -1.22 14.76 8.69
C LEU A 58 -0.10 14.45 7.69
N LEU A 59 0.86 15.36 7.56
CA LEU A 59 2.02 15.16 6.69
C LEU A 59 2.89 14.00 7.17
N GLY A 60 3.16 13.93 8.48
CA GLY A 60 3.91 12.84 9.11
C GLY A 60 3.21 11.49 8.97
N LEU A 61 1.88 11.46 9.04
CA LEU A 61 1.10 10.23 8.88
C LEU A 61 1.26 9.63 7.47
N VAL A 62 1.20 10.46 6.42
CA VAL A 62 1.39 9.98 5.04
C VAL A 62 2.85 9.56 4.80
N SER A 63 3.82 10.30 5.36
CA SER A 63 5.24 9.92 5.33
C SER A 63 5.49 8.57 6.00
N HIS A 64 4.91 8.36 7.19
CA HIS A 64 4.97 7.09 7.91
C HIS A 64 4.33 5.95 7.10
N ALA A 65 3.18 6.19 6.48
CA ALA A 65 2.53 5.19 5.62
C ALA A 65 3.40 4.76 4.43
N ALA A 66 4.14 5.69 3.82
CA ALA A 66 5.12 5.35 2.78
C ALA A 66 6.23 4.43 3.31
N ALA A 67 6.73 4.70 4.52
CA ALA A 67 7.72 3.84 5.18
C ALA A 67 7.16 2.45 5.49
N VAL A 68 5.91 2.37 5.94
CA VAL A 68 5.21 1.09 6.21
C VAL A 68 5.02 0.28 4.93
N GLU A 69 4.62 0.91 3.81
CA GLU A 69 4.54 0.25 2.50
C GLU A 69 5.88 -0.34 2.08
N ARG A 70 6.97 0.41 2.21
CA ARG A 70 8.32 -0.05 1.90
C ARG A 70 8.74 -1.21 2.80
N ASN A 71 8.46 -1.13 4.10
CA ASN A 71 8.81 -2.17 5.06
C ASN A 71 8.09 -3.49 4.75
N TRP A 72 6.78 -3.47 4.59
CA TRP A 72 6.00 -4.69 4.41
C TRP A 72 6.14 -5.29 3.01
N PHE A 73 6.08 -4.48 1.97
CA PHE A 73 6.10 -4.99 0.60
C PHE A 73 7.51 -5.15 0.05
N GLN A 74 8.38 -4.13 0.14
CA GLN A 74 9.71 -4.24 -0.45
C GLN A 74 10.63 -5.11 0.39
N HIS A 75 10.65 -4.92 1.71
CA HIS A 75 11.52 -5.69 2.59
C HIS A 75 10.96 -7.09 2.89
N TYR A 76 9.85 -7.18 3.64
CA TYR A 76 9.35 -8.49 4.07
C TYR A 76 8.80 -9.34 2.93
N LEU A 77 7.90 -8.83 2.11
CA LEU A 77 7.31 -9.59 1.01
C LEU A 77 8.28 -9.76 -0.17
N GLY A 78 8.96 -8.68 -0.56
CA GLY A 78 9.89 -8.65 -1.70
C GLY A 78 11.26 -9.25 -1.39
N GLY A 79 11.67 -9.29 -0.11
CA GLY A 79 12.97 -9.79 0.33
C GLY A 79 14.13 -8.83 0.05
N LYS A 80 13.84 -7.55 -0.22
CA LYS A 80 14.86 -6.55 -0.50
C LYS A 80 15.55 -6.10 0.79
N PRO A 81 16.88 -6.07 0.89
CA PRO A 81 17.58 -5.48 2.03
C PRO A 81 17.16 -4.02 2.24
N ARG A 82 17.01 -3.58 3.50
CA ARG A 82 16.54 -2.21 3.80
C ARG A 82 17.46 -1.13 3.26
N GLU A 83 18.76 -1.37 3.28
CA GLU A 83 19.81 -0.48 2.76
C GLU A 83 19.72 -0.25 1.25
N GLU A 84 19.04 -1.12 0.53
CA GLU A 84 18.80 -1.00 -0.91
C GLU A 84 17.44 -0.33 -1.24
N ILE A 85 16.64 -0.03 -0.24
CA ILE A 85 15.33 0.61 -0.41
C ILE A 85 15.49 2.11 -0.31
N THR A 86 15.04 2.83 -1.34
CA THR A 86 15.07 4.29 -1.33
C THR A 86 14.05 4.84 -0.33
N GLY A 87 14.51 5.68 0.58
CA GLY A 87 13.70 6.26 1.63
C GLY A 87 13.62 5.39 2.90
N ASN A 88 12.90 5.86 3.91
CA ASN A 88 12.71 5.12 5.13
C ASN A 88 11.88 3.84 4.87
N ALA A 89 12.42 2.69 5.24
CA ALA A 89 11.77 1.38 5.11
C ALA A 89 11.61 0.67 6.46
N ARG A 90 11.75 1.38 7.60
CA ARG A 90 11.60 0.81 8.94
C ARG A 90 10.23 1.06 9.55
N GLY A 91 9.61 2.21 9.22
CA GLY A 91 8.38 2.64 9.86
C GLY A 91 8.56 3.00 11.33
N ASP A 92 9.79 3.40 11.69
CA ASP A 92 10.19 3.84 13.03
C ASP A 92 9.86 5.32 13.27
N ASP A 93 10.20 5.85 14.46
CA ASP A 93 9.89 7.23 14.84
C ASP A 93 10.37 8.27 13.81
N PRO A 94 11.58 8.18 13.22
CA PRO A 94 12.00 9.10 12.15
C PRO A 94 11.07 9.13 10.93
N SER A 95 10.25 8.13 10.68
CA SER A 95 9.30 8.13 9.57
C SER A 95 8.16 9.14 9.71
N TRP A 96 7.91 9.59 10.95
CA TRP A 96 6.91 10.62 11.27
C TRP A 96 7.45 12.04 11.15
N ASP A 97 8.77 12.20 11.12
CA ASP A 97 9.43 13.49 11.02
C ASP A 97 9.66 13.82 9.55
N VAL A 98 8.96 14.85 9.09
CA VAL A 98 9.10 15.37 7.72
C VAL A 98 9.92 16.64 7.76
N GLY A 99 11.11 16.61 7.17
CA GLY A 99 11.99 17.77 7.08
C GLY A 99 11.29 19.01 6.52
N ALA A 100 11.73 20.19 6.95
CA ALA A 100 11.13 21.45 6.56
C ALA A 100 11.29 21.77 5.05
N ASP A 101 12.22 21.11 4.40
CA ASP A 101 12.51 21.19 2.97
C ASP A 101 11.55 20.38 2.09
N LYS A 102 10.81 19.43 2.65
CA LYS A 102 9.84 18.63 1.91
C LYS A 102 8.48 19.29 1.86
N THR A 103 7.87 19.28 0.69
CA THR A 103 6.50 19.78 0.46
C THR A 103 5.46 18.68 0.60
N ILE A 104 4.18 19.06 0.69
CA ILE A 104 3.06 18.12 0.58
C ILE A 104 3.18 17.30 -0.69
N ALA A 105 3.51 17.93 -1.83
CA ALA A 105 3.65 17.26 -3.11
C ALA A 105 4.76 16.19 -3.09
N ASP A 106 5.87 16.46 -2.42
CA ASP A 106 6.97 15.50 -2.28
C ASP A 106 6.54 14.28 -1.47
N VAL A 107 5.85 14.48 -0.34
CA VAL A 107 5.38 13.39 0.53
C VAL A 107 4.33 12.54 -0.16
N VAL A 108 3.40 13.16 -0.88
CA VAL A 108 2.38 12.44 -1.67
C VAL A 108 3.04 11.62 -2.77
N ALA A 109 4.00 12.19 -3.50
CA ALA A 109 4.73 11.48 -4.55
C ALA A 109 5.53 10.28 -4.00
N GLU A 110 6.16 10.42 -2.85
CA GLU A 110 6.86 9.32 -2.17
C GLU A 110 5.91 8.21 -1.75
N PHE A 111 4.74 8.55 -1.23
CA PHE A 111 3.70 7.58 -0.85
C PHE A 111 3.15 6.87 -2.08
N ASP A 112 2.79 7.58 -3.14
CA ASP A 112 2.27 7.00 -4.38
C ASP A 112 3.30 6.06 -5.02
N SER A 113 4.58 6.44 -5.03
CA SER A 113 5.68 5.59 -5.51
C SER A 113 5.84 4.32 -4.68
N ALA A 114 5.75 4.42 -3.35
CA ALA A 114 5.82 3.26 -2.47
C ALA A 114 4.65 2.31 -2.73
N CYS A 115 3.42 2.82 -2.86
CA CYS A 115 2.22 2.05 -3.18
C CYS A 115 2.33 1.36 -4.57
N ALA A 116 2.84 2.06 -5.58
CA ALA A 116 3.03 1.48 -6.91
C ALA A 116 4.02 0.30 -6.88
N THR A 117 5.13 0.44 -6.17
CA THR A 117 6.10 -0.65 -5.98
C THR A 117 5.49 -1.82 -5.22
N SER A 118 4.68 -1.55 -4.20
CA SER A 118 3.96 -2.58 -3.44
C SER A 118 3.04 -3.42 -4.33
N ARG A 119 2.29 -2.79 -5.23
CA ARG A 119 1.41 -3.48 -6.21
C ARG A 119 2.21 -4.41 -7.10
N GLN A 120 3.32 -3.93 -7.66
CA GLN A 120 4.19 -4.73 -8.53
C GLN A 120 4.74 -5.97 -7.82
N ILE A 121 5.14 -5.83 -6.56
CA ILE A 121 5.66 -6.94 -5.75
C ILE A 121 4.55 -7.95 -5.46
N ALA A 122 3.35 -7.49 -5.08
CA ALA A 122 2.21 -8.35 -4.81
C ALA A 122 1.79 -9.15 -6.05
N GLU A 123 1.72 -8.53 -7.23
CA GLU A 123 1.44 -9.17 -8.51
C GLU A 123 2.50 -10.22 -8.88
N ALA A 124 3.79 -9.90 -8.73
CA ALA A 124 4.87 -10.82 -9.01
C ALA A 124 4.88 -12.04 -8.09
N ARG A 125 4.46 -11.88 -6.84
CA ARG A 125 4.30 -12.99 -5.89
C ARG A 125 3.13 -13.89 -6.26
N GLN A 126 2.00 -13.31 -6.67
CA GLN A 126 0.83 -14.07 -7.16
C GLN A 126 1.19 -14.92 -8.37
N ALA A 127 1.85 -14.35 -9.37
CA ALA A 127 2.25 -15.04 -10.58
C ALA A 127 3.18 -16.25 -10.29
N ARG A 128 4.09 -16.10 -9.32
CA ARG A 128 4.97 -17.20 -8.86
C ARG A 128 4.20 -18.28 -8.11
N GLY A 129 3.25 -17.91 -7.26
CA GLY A 129 2.39 -18.85 -6.55
C GLY A 129 1.53 -19.69 -7.51
N ALA A 130 0.92 -19.05 -8.49
CA ALA A 130 0.11 -19.73 -9.52
C ALA A 130 0.94 -20.71 -10.36
N ARG A 131 2.20 -20.40 -10.68
CA ARG A 131 3.10 -21.32 -11.42
C ARG A 131 3.49 -22.54 -10.62
N ARG A 132 3.64 -22.43 -9.30
CA ARG A 132 3.94 -23.55 -8.42
C ARG A 132 2.77 -24.48 -8.20
N HIS A 133 1.54 -24.00 -8.36
CA HIS A 133 0.31 -24.75 -8.18
C HIS A 133 -0.31 -25.25 -9.48
N ARG A 134 0.43 -25.27 -10.60
CA ARG A 134 0.02 -26.04 -11.77
C ARG A 134 0.10 -27.50 -11.38
N PRO A 135 -1.04 -28.26 -11.34
CA PRO A 135 -1.00 -29.71 -11.15
C PRO A 135 -0.12 -30.24 -12.28
N GLY A 136 0.95 -30.93 -11.89
CA GLY A 136 1.79 -31.63 -12.85
C GLY A 136 0.89 -32.48 -13.71
N ALA A 137 1.15 -32.49 -15.02
CA ALA A 137 0.47 -33.39 -15.94
C ALA A 137 0.38 -34.75 -15.29
N ASP A 138 -0.85 -35.21 -15.14
CA ASP A 138 -1.23 -36.51 -14.62
C ASP A 138 -0.32 -37.59 -15.27
N ARG A 139 0.70 -38.00 -14.54
CA ARG A 139 1.35 -39.29 -14.84
C ARG A 139 0.35 -40.32 -14.44
N ARG A 140 -0.57 -40.63 -15.32
CA ARG A 140 -1.38 -41.85 -15.24
C ARG A 140 -0.39 -43.00 -15.09
N ARG A 141 -0.20 -43.45 -13.87
CA ARG A 141 0.40 -44.75 -13.62
C ARG A 141 -0.60 -45.77 -14.18
N ASP A 142 -0.26 -46.24 -15.37
CA ASP A 142 -0.91 -47.40 -15.97
C ASP A 142 -0.52 -48.62 -15.11
N TRP A 143 -1.32 -48.91 -14.09
CA TRP A 143 -1.22 -50.13 -13.30
C TRP A 143 -2.18 -51.16 -13.89
N ARG A 144 -1.90 -51.64 -15.07
CA ARG A 144 -2.51 -52.86 -15.57
C ARG A 144 -1.76 -54.03 -14.98
N LEU A 145 -2.42 -54.75 -14.07
CA LEU A 145 -2.07 -56.07 -13.57
C LEU A 145 -2.08 -57.07 -14.74
N THR A 146 -0.99 -57.75 -14.93
CA THR A 146 -0.97 -59.09 -15.49
C THR A 146 -0.81 -60.09 -14.36
#